data_05b58ff659d465bba22021bfd19f6cfe
#
_entry.id   05b58ff659d465bba22021bfd19f6cfe
#
_cell.length_a   1.000
_cell.length_b   1.000
_cell.length_c   1.000
_cell.angle_alpha   90.00
_cell.angle_beta   90.00
_cell.angle_gamma   90.00
#
_symmetry.space_group_name_H-M   'P 1'
#
loop_
_entity.id
_entity.type
_entity.pdbx_description
1 polymer ?
#
loop_
_entity_poly.entity_id
_entity_poly.type
_entity_poly.pdbx_seq_one_letter_code
_entity_poly.pdbx_strand_id
1 'polypeptide(L)'
;SPIAKVLNKGGFAARVFSLNAREPAAVERLLWGTGSSIDSRGIELYARLIRFSQHTAAALGMMARWDLKRLQRDLPDLKGDLVMIVGANDLSVPPTEAGRVAAHRPGTQMATVYGAGHLAHEEKPAEVAALIFEAAGLDQASSAA
;
A
#
# COMPACT_ATOMS: atom_id res chain seq x y z
N SER A 1 -0.03 -3.82 -13.78
CA SER A 1 -0.93 -2.82 -14.39
C SER A 1 -0.40 -2.41 -15.76
N PRO A 2 -1.23 -2.31 -16.83
CA PRO A 2 -0.79 -1.85 -18.14
C PRO A 2 -0.22 -0.43 -18.10
N ILE A 3 -0.69 0.43 -17.22
CA ILE A 3 -0.20 1.80 -17.03
C ILE A 3 1.25 1.79 -16.51
N ALA A 4 1.60 0.94 -15.54
CA ALA A 4 2.97 0.82 -15.05
C ALA A 4 3.94 0.33 -16.14
N LYS A 5 3.49 -0.52 -17.06
CA LYS A 5 4.29 -0.99 -18.20
C LYS A 5 4.54 0.12 -19.22
N VAL A 6 3.56 0.99 -19.45
CA VAL A 6 3.69 2.15 -20.37
C VAL A 6 4.60 3.21 -19.75
N LEU A 7 4.44 3.50 -18.46
CA LEU A 7 5.26 4.48 -17.73
C LEU A 7 6.73 4.04 -17.58
N ASN A 8 7.01 2.73 -17.58
CA ASN A 8 8.37 2.22 -17.42
C ASN A 8 9.21 2.20 -18.73
N LYS A 9 8.61 2.49 -19.89
CA LYS A 9 9.34 2.60 -21.16
C LYS A 9 10.17 3.89 -21.19
N GLY A 10 11.27 3.89 -20.40
CA GLY A 10 12.36 4.85 -20.57
C GLY A 10 12.48 5.95 -19.54
N GLY A 11 12.47 5.70 -18.25
CA GLY A 11 12.94 6.68 -17.23
C GLY A 11 12.36 8.12 -17.28
N PHE A 12 11.77 8.50 -18.42
CA PHE A 12 11.21 9.83 -18.68
C PHE A 12 10.01 10.12 -17.79
N ALA A 13 9.10 9.15 -17.66
CA ALA A 13 7.93 9.33 -16.79
C ALA A 13 8.31 9.45 -15.31
N ALA A 14 9.30 8.68 -14.86
CA ALA A 14 9.84 8.79 -13.51
C ALA A 14 10.50 10.17 -13.28
N ARG A 15 11.19 10.71 -14.29
CA ARG A 15 11.78 12.07 -14.23
C ARG A 15 10.72 13.16 -14.17
N VAL A 16 9.68 13.07 -15.01
CA VAL A 16 8.57 14.04 -15.02
C VAL A 16 7.82 13.97 -13.69
N PHE A 17 7.56 12.78 -13.18
CA PHE A 17 6.92 12.57 -11.88
C PHE A 17 7.76 13.16 -10.74
N SER A 18 9.07 12.93 -10.73
CA SER A 18 10.00 13.48 -9.73
C SER A 18 10.14 15.00 -9.81
N LEU A 19 9.99 15.60 -10.99
CA LEU A 19 9.98 17.06 -11.15
C LEU A 19 8.72 17.69 -10.55
N ASN A 20 7.55 17.08 -10.76
CA ASN A 20 6.29 17.54 -10.19
C ASN A 20 6.25 17.40 -8.67
N ALA A 21 6.98 16.45 -8.09
CA ALA A 21 7.09 16.25 -6.64
C ALA A 21 7.98 17.29 -5.93
N ARG A 22 8.44 18.32 -6.60
CA ARG A 22 9.13 19.47 -5.97
C ARG A 22 8.17 20.32 -5.15
N GLU A 23 6.89 20.30 -5.49
CA GLU A 23 5.82 21.01 -4.79
C GLU A 23 5.15 20.09 -3.76
N PRO A 24 5.20 20.40 -2.44
CA PRO A 24 4.51 19.60 -1.41
C PRO A 24 3.03 19.38 -1.71
N ALA A 25 2.35 20.40 -2.23
CA ALA A 25 0.94 20.32 -2.63
C ALA A 25 0.67 19.29 -3.75
N ALA A 26 1.65 19.00 -4.61
CA ALA A 26 1.50 17.97 -5.63
C ALA A 26 1.59 16.57 -5.01
N VAL A 27 2.46 16.39 -4.01
CA VAL A 27 2.58 15.15 -3.26
C VAL A 27 1.33 14.90 -2.42
N GLU A 28 0.83 15.92 -1.74
CA GLU A 28 -0.40 15.86 -0.97
C GLU A 28 -1.59 15.41 -1.85
N ARG A 29 -1.78 16.03 -3.02
CA ARG A 29 -2.82 15.61 -3.97
C ARG A 29 -2.66 14.16 -4.43
N LEU A 30 -1.40 13.71 -4.62
CA LEU A 30 -1.12 12.33 -4.99
C LEU A 30 -1.58 11.36 -3.89
N LEU A 31 -1.25 11.66 -2.64
CA LEU A 31 -1.63 10.85 -1.48
C LEU A 31 -3.15 10.88 -1.27
N TRP A 32 -3.78 12.02 -1.38
CA TRP A 32 -5.24 12.14 -1.35
C TRP A 32 -5.92 11.29 -2.44
N GLY A 33 -5.33 11.23 -3.62
CA GLY A 33 -5.81 10.37 -4.70
C GLY A 33 -5.78 8.87 -4.37
N THR A 34 -5.06 8.47 -3.33
CA THR A 34 -5.07 7.09 -2.79
C THR A 34 -6.13 6.88 -1.70
N GLY A 35 -6.90 7.91 -1.36
CA GLY A 35 -7.84 7.90 -0.24
C GLY A 35 -7.18 8.16 1.12
N SER A 36 -5.88 8.47 1.15
CA SER A 36 -5.10 8.64 2.37
C SER A 36 -4.94 10.10 2.76
N SER A 37 -4.88 10.35 4.08
CA SER A 37 -4.58 11.64 4.67
C SER A 37 -3.53 11.46 5.77
N ILE A 38 -2.31 11.91 5.51
CA ILE A 38 -1.20 11.88 6.46
C ILE A 38 -0.79 13.29 6.87
N ASP A 39 -0.03 13.43 7.93
CA ASP A 39 0.43 14.72 8.43
C ASP A 39 1.46 15.39 7.51
N SER A 40 1.77 16.65 7.79
CA SER A 40 2.73 17.44 7.01
C SER A 40 4.13 16.82 6.99
N ARG A 41 4.52 16.13 8.07
CA ARG A 41 5.80 15.44 8.16
C ARG A 41 5.86 14.24 7.21
N GLY A 42 4.79 13.45 7.16
CA GLY A 42 4.65 12.36 6.20
C GLY A 42 4.71 12.86 4.76
N ILE A 43 3.97 13.94 4.43
CA ILE A 43 4.00 14.56 3.10
C ILE A 43 5.43 14.98 2.71
N GLU A 44 6.18 15.61 3.63
CA GLU A 44 7.58 16.00 3.41
C GLU A 44 8.48 14.79 3.09
N LEU A 45 8.33 13.70 3.84
CA LEU A 45 9.11 12.47 3.65
C LEU A 45 8.80 11.83 2.29
N TYR A 46 7.54 11.74 1.90
CA TYR A 46 7.16 11.29 0.56
C TYR A 46 7.70 12.19 -0.54
N ALA A 47 7.63 13.51 -0.37
CA ALA A 47 8.21 14.45 -1.31
C ALA A 47 9.73 14.22 -1.47
N ARG A 48 10.42 13.95 -0.37
CA ARG A 48 11.85 13.62 -0.38
C ARG A 48 12.13 12.33 -1.15
N LEU A 49 11.37 11.26 -0.91
CA LEU A 49 11.52 9.98 -1.63
C LEU A 49 11.24 10.12 -3.13
N ILE A 50 10.15 10.81 -3.50
CA ILE A 50 9.74 10.94 -4.90
C ILE A 50 10.73 11.81 -5.69
N ARG A 51 11.44 12.74 -5.06
CA ARG A 51 12.50 13.55 -5.71
C ARG A 51 13.66 12.71 -6.21
N PHE A 52 13.91 11.55 -5.63
CA PHE A 52 14.91 10.61 -6.14
C PHE A 52 14.35 9.81 -7.32
N SER A 53 14.63 10.28 -8.54
CA SER A 53 14.12 9.66 -9.77
C SER A 53 14.50 8.18 -9.89
N GLN A 54 15.65 7.77 -9.37
CA GLN A 54 16.07 6.37 -9.33
C GLN A 54 15.17 5.53 -8.41
N HIS A 55 14.78 6.07 -7.25
CA HIS A 55 13.84 5.40 -6.34
C HIS A 55 12.48 5.22 -7.02
N THR A 56 11.93 6.28 -7.60
CA THR A 56 10.66 6.25 -8.34
C THR A 56 10.71 5.27 -9.51
N ALA A 57 11.80 5.26 -10.28
CA ALA A 57 12.00 4.33 -11.38
C ALA A 57 12.09 2.87 -10.90
N ALA A 58 12.77 2.62 -9.78
CA ALA A 58 12.87 1.29 -9.18
C ALA A 58 11.52 0.77 -8.69
N ALA A 59 10.73 1.61 -8.00
CA ALA A 59 9.40 1.25 -7.52
C ALA A 59 8.45 0.93 -8.69
N LEU A 60 8.41 1.77 -9.72
CA LEU A 60 7.61 1.52 -10.93
C LEU A 60 8.09 0.27 -11.67
N GLY A 61 9.40 0.05 -11.75
CA GLY A 61 10.00 -1.14 -12.37
C GLY A 61 9.65 -2.43 -11.62
N MET A 62 9.63 -2.39 -10.30
CA MET A 62 9.19 -3.51 -9.46
C MET A 62 7.71 -3.84 -9.74
N MET A 63 6.82 -2.86 -9.65
CA MET A 63 5.38 -3.05 -9.90
C MET A 63 5.08 -3.55 -11.33
N ALA A 64 5.86 -3.11 -12.32
CA ALA A 64 5.71 -3.54 -13.70
C ALA A 64 6.07 -5.03 -13.93
N ARG A 65 6.89 -5.61 -13.03
CA ARG A 65 7.33 -7.01 -13.09
C ARG A 65 6.46 -7.95 -12.26
N TRP A 66 5.48 -7.46 -11.51
CA TRP A 66 4.60 -8.32 -10.75
C TRP A 66 3.80 -9.26 -11.65
N ASP A 67 3.91 -10.54 -11.39
CA ASP A 67 3.10 -11.58 -12.02
C ASP A 67 1.89 -11.91 -11.14
N LEU A 68 0.90 -11.03 -11.21
CA LEU A 68 -0.33 -11.18 -10.42
C LEU A 68 -1.16 -12.40 -10.85
N LYS A 69 -1.03 -12.86 -12.11
CA LYS A 69 -1.73 -14.06 -12.59
C LYS A 69 -1.16 -15.32 -11.93
N ARG A 70 0.17 -15.37 -11.79
CA ARG A 70 0.82 -16.46 -11.08
C ARG A 70 0.44 -16.45 -9.60
N LEU A 71 0.51 -15.29 -8.96
CA LEU A 71 0.10 -15.14 -7.56
C LEU A 71 -1.34 -15.61 -7.34
N GLN A 72 -2.28 -15.17 -8.18
CA GLN A 72 -3.69 -15.56 -8.09
C GLN A 72 -3.89 -17.07 -8.23
N ARG A 73 -3.14 -17.72 -9.13
CA ARG A 73 -3.21 -19.18 -9.33
C ARG A 73 -2.66 -19.93 -8.12
N ASP A 74 -1.54 -19.44 -7.55
CA ASP A 74 -0.83 -20.13 -6.48
C ASP A 74 -1.40 -19.81 -5.07
N LEU A 75 -2.29 -18.79 -5.00
CA LEU A 75 -2.90 -18.32 -3.74
C LEU A 75 -3.69 -19.39 -2.96
N PRO A 76 -4.50 -20.29 -3.59
CA PRO A 76 -5.20 -21.33 -2.88
C PRO A 76 -4.28 -22.31 -2.15
N ASP A 77 -3.06 -22.51 -2.64
CA ASP A 77 -2.06 -23.42 -2.09
C ASP A 77 -1.16 -22.77 -1.02
N LEU A 78 -1.40 -21.49 -0.70
CA LEU A 78 -0.65 -20.79 0.33
C LEU A 78 -0.84 -21.48 1.69
N LYS A 79 0.26 -21.96 2.27
CA LYS A 79 0.29 -22.55 3.61
C LYS A 79 0.36 -21.44 4.67
N GLY A 80 -0.33 -21.65 5.79
CA GLY A 80 -0.41 -20.70 6.88
C GLY A 80 -1.63 -19.77 6.78
N ASP A 81 -1.83 -18.94 7.78
CA ASP A 81 -2.96 -18.03 7.85
C ASP A 81 -2.71 -16.80 6.96
N LEU A 82 -3.77 -16.31 6.37
CA LEU A 82 -3.76 -15.05 5.61
C LEU A 82 -4.73 -14.07 6.28
N VAL A 83 -4.18 -12.99 6.79
CA VAL A 83 -4.96 -11.87 7.33
C VAL A 83 -4.73 -10.65 6.45
N MET A 84 -5.79 -10.05 5.96
CA MET A 84 -5.76 -8.85 5.14
C MET A 84 -6.26 -7.67 5.95
N ILE A 85 -5.39 -6.68 6.18
CA ILE A 85 -5.74 -5.42 6.84
C ILE A 85 -5.95 -4.39 5.74
N VAL A 86 -7.15 -3.83 5.65
CA VAL A 86 -7.56 -2.93 4.56
C VAL A 86 -8.07 -1.59 5.09
N GLY A 87 -7.64 -0.50 4.48
CA GLY A 87 -8.22 0.82 4.74
C GLY A 87 -9.60 0.93 4.08
N ALA A 88 -10.62 1.35 4.83
CA ALA A 88 -11.99 1.47 4.30
C ALA A 88 -12.11 2.45 3.13
N ASN A 89 -11.25 3.48 3.10
CA ASN A 89 -11.22 4.53 2.09
C ASN A 89 -10.12 4.32 1.03
N ASP A 90 -9.51 3.12 0.94
CA ASP A 90 -8.44 2.86 -0.02
C ASP A 90 -8.98 2.94 -1.46
N LEU A 91 -8.50 3.97 -2.20
CA LEU A 91 -8.84 4.19 -3.60
C LEU A 91 -7.83 3.56 -4.57
N SER A 92 -6.64 3.16 -4.09
CA SER A 92 -5.61 2.51 -4.90
C SER A 92 -5.83 1.01 -5.02
N VAL A 93 -6.17 0.36 -3.90
CA VAL A 93 -6.54 -1.05 -3.80
C VAL A 93 -7.84 -1.14 -3.00
N PRO A 94 -8.99 -0.95 -3.65
CA PRO A 94 -10.27 -0.91 -2.94
C PRO A 94 -10.52 -2.17 -2.10
N PRO A 95 -11.21 -2.06 -0.96
CA PRO A 95 -11.51 -3.20 -0.07
C PRO A 95 -12.16 -4.39 -0.78
N THR A 96 -12.86 -4.15 -1.89
CA THR A 96 -13.44 -5.20 -2.73
C THR A 96 -12.40 -6.15 -3.33
N GLU A 97 -11.16 -5.70 -3.53
CA GLU A 97 -10.07 -6.57 -4.01
C GLU A 97 -9.68 -7.59 -2.92
N ALA A 98 -9.66 -7.19 -1.65
CA ALA A 98 -9.45 -8.11 -0.54
C ALA A 98 -10.57 -9.17 -0.47
N GLY A 99 -11.82 -8.77 -0.71
CA GLY A 99 -12.95 -9.71 -0.82
C GLY A 99 -12.77 -10.73 -1.95
N ARG A 100 -12.21 -10.31 -3.09
CA ARG A 100 -11.87 -11.22 -4.20
C ARG A 100 -10.79 -12.21 -3.81
N VAL A 101 -9.75 -11.76 -3.10
CA VAL A 101 -8.70 -12.65 -2.58
C VAL A 101 -9.29 -13.66 -1.61
N ALA A 102 -10.13 -13.22 -0.66
CA ALA A 102 -10.80 -14.11 0.29
C ALA A 102 -11.69 -15.16 -0.41
N ALA A 103 -12.34 -14.80 -1.51
CA ALA A 103 -13.12 -15.73 -2.32
C ALA A 103 -12.27 -16.82 -2.99
N HIS A 104 -11.01 -16.52 -3.34
CA HIS A 104 -10.08 -17.48 -3.94
C HIS A 104 -9.37 -18.36 -2.89
N ARG A 105 -9.30 -17.90 -1.64
CA ARG A 105 -8.66 -18.62 -0.55
C ARG A 105 -9.58 -18.62 0.68
N PRO A 106 -10.40 -19.68 0.84
CA PRO A 106 -11.23 -19.86 2.04
C PRO A 106 -10.40 -19.84 3.32
N GLY A 107 -10.91 -19.22 4.38
CA GLY A 107 -10.20 -19.04 5.63
C GLY A 107 -9.35 -17.78 5.71
N THR A 108 -9.30 -16.96 4.64
CA THR A 108 -8.70 -15.63 4.70
C THR A 108 -9.50 -14.73 5.64
N GLN A 109 -8.82 -14.17 6.63
CA GLN A 109 -9.42 -13.20 7.56
C GLN A 109 -9.27 -11.78 7.00
N MET A 110 -10.22 -10.91 7.31
CA MET A 110 -10.21 -9.51 6.89
C MET A 110 -10.47 -8.59 8.08
N ALA A 111 -9.59 -7.62 8.28
CA ALA A 111 -9.76 -6.54 9.24
C ALA A 111 -9.82 -5.20 8.50
N THR A 112 -10.83 -4.39 8.80
CA THR A 112 -11.04 -3.10 8.13
C THR A 112 -10.68 -1.96 9.07
N VAL A 113 -9.78 -1.09 8.63
CA VAL A 113 -9.41 0.15 9.32
C VAL A 113 -10.29 1.28 8.79
N TYR A 114 -11.31 1.62 9.55
CA TYR A 114 -12.26 2.67 9.15
C TYR A 114 -11.64 4.05 9.20
N GLY A 115 -11.99 4.91 8.24
CA GLY A 115 -11.48 6.28 8.16
C GLY A 115 -10.00 6.36 7.75
N ALA A 116 -9.43 5.29 7.19
CA ALA A 116 -8.09 5.26 6.64
C ALA A 116 -8.10 4.82 5.17
N GLY A 117 -7.15 5.32 4.38
CA GLY A 117 -6.97 5.00 2.97
C GLY A 117 -5.89 3.94 2.72
N HIS A 118 -5.18 4.09 1.61
CA HIS A 118 -4.12 3.16 1.19
C HIS A 118 -2.95 3.07 2.18
N LEU A 119 -2.67 4.17 2.88
CA LEU A 119 -1.62 4.27 3.89
C LEU A 119 -2.16 4.07 5.30
N ALA A 120 -3.11 3.17 5.49
CA ALA A 120 -3.76 2.92 6.79
C ALA A 120 -2.77 2.74 7.94
N HIS A 121 -1.62 2.11 7.68
CA HIS A 121 -0.55 1.90 8.66
C HIS A 121 0.18 3.18 9.07
N GLU A 122 0.13 4.23 8.26
CA GLU A 122 0.67 5.55 8.59
C GLU A 122 -0.40 6.48 9.17
N GLU A 123 -1.64 6.34 8.72
CA GLU A 123 -2.78 7.13 9.20
C GLU A 123 -3.22 6.72 10.60
N LYS A 124 -3.17 5.39 10.87
CA LYS A 124 -3.62 4.78 12.14
C LYS A 124 -2.65 3.70 12.62
N PRO A 125 -1.39 4.08 12.93
CA PRO A 125 -0.33 3.11 13.25
C PRO A 125 -0.65 2.22 14.45
N ALA A 126 -1.25 2.76 15.50
CA ALA A 126 -1.59 2.00 16.71
C ALA A 126 -2.69 0.96 16.43
N GLU A 127 -3.72 1.32 15.66
CA GLU A 127 -4.80 0.42 15.28
C GLU A 127 -4.29 -0.71 14.39
N VAL A 128 -3.48 -0.38 13.37
CA VAL A 128 -2.89 -1.38 12.47
C VAL A 128 -1.92 -2.29 13.22
N ALA A 129 -1.09 -1.75 14.11
CA ALA A 129 -0.19 -2.56 14.95
C ALA A 129 -0.95 -3.54 15.83
N ALA A 130 -2.06 -3.11 16.46
CA ALA A 130 -2.91 -3.98 17.27
C ALA A 130 -3.46 -5.15 16.45
N LEU A 131 -3.99 -4.89 15.25
CA LEU A 131 -4.49 -5.92 14.33
C LEU A 131 -3.38 -6.89 13.88
N ILE A 132 -2.15 -6.40 13.68
CA ILE A 132 -1.00 -7.27 13.35
C ILE A 132 -0.65 -8.17 14.53
N PHE A 133 -0.59 -7.64 15.74
CA PHE A 133 -0.28 -8.44 16.94
C PHE A 133 -1.37 -9.49 17.21
N GLU A 134 -2.64 -9.12 17.09
CA GLU A 134 -3.76 -10.03 17.20
C GLU A 134 -3.65 -11.17 16.16
N ALA A 135 -3.42 -10.82 14.89
CA ALA A 135 -3.26 -11.79 13.81
C ALA A 135 -2.06 -12.73 14.01
N ALA A 136 -1.00 -12.25 14.67
CA ALA A 136 0.20 -13.02 14.99
C ALA A 136 0.05 -13.85 16.28
N GLY A 137 -1.07 -13.74 17.00
CA GLY A 137 -1.26 -14.37 18.31
C GLY A 137 -0.36 -13.80 19.41
N LEU A 138 0.09 -12.53 19.24
CA LEU A 138 0.96 -11.83 20.17
C LEU A 138 0.10 -10.86 20.99
N ASP A 139 -0.25 -11.23 22.22
CA ASP A 139 -0.95 -10.33 23.14
C ASP A 139 -0.09 -9.10 23.46
N GLN A 140 -0.70 -7.92 23.42
CA GLN A 140 -0.05 -6.64 23.77
C GLN A 140 0.30 -6.54 25.29
N ALA A 141 0.04 -7.56 26.06
CA ALA A 141 0.21 -7.57 27.52
C ALA A 141 1.68 -7.51 28.01
N SER A 142 2.69 -7.56 27.13
CA SER A 142 4.10 -7.64 27.52
C SER A 142 4.92 -6.36 27.35
N SER A 143 4.34 -5.22 26.96
CA SER A 143 5.11 -3.98 26.74
C SER A 143 4.96 -2.89 27.82
N ALA A 144 4.40 -3.24 28.99
CA ALA A 144 4.26 -2.34 30.16
C ALA A 144 4.97 -2.92 31.39
N ALA A 145 6.27 -3.23 31.26
CA ALA A 145 7.14 -3.55 32.38
C ALA A 145 8.44 -2.75 32.29
#